data_24102be6c9f9c22cd42f64d01312852b
#
_entry.id   24102be6c9f9c22cd42f64d01312852b
#
_cell.length_a   1.000
_cell.length_b   1.000
_cell.length_c   1.000
_cell.angle_alpha   90.00
_cell.angle_beta   90.00
_cell.angle_gamma   90.00
#
_symmetry.space_group_name_H-M   'P 1'
#
loop_
_entity.id
_entity.type
_entity.pdbx_description
1 polymer ?
#
loop_
_entity_poly.entity_id
_entity_poly.type
_entity_poly.pdbx_seq_one_letter_code
_entity_poly.pdbx_strand_id
1 'polypeptide(L)'
;VDYFIDEYAKGRTPNPCMVCNRHIKLGKLMEAALKLGADYVATGHYARIKNGLLSTGDDPRKDQVYFLSQMKKEYVKYLMFPIGELEKPQVRELAKALGVRVHAKRESQEICFVEDGKYKEFLDTMTNGKISKAGNIILENGTIVGKHEGITSYTIGQRKGLGVSYHEPLYVL
;
A
#
# COMPACT_ATOMS: atom_id res chain seq x y z
N VAL A 1 9.97 1.09 7.89
CA VAL A 1 10.85 1.33 6.72
C VAL A 1 11.68 0.08 6.45
N ASP A 2 12.38 -0.48 7.46
CA ASP A 2 13.31 -1.62 7.30
C ASP A 2 12.64 -2.83 6.61
N TYR A 3 11.45 -3.24 7.07
CA TYR A 3 10.67 -4.28 6.39
C TYR A 3 10.49 -4.01 4.88
N PHE A 4 10.23 -2.76 4.50
CA PHE A 4 10.04 -2.37 3.10
C PHE A 4 11.32 -2.57 2.29
N ILE A 5 12.44 -2.14 2.83
CA ILE A 5 13.78 -2.28 2.24
C ILE A 5 14.16 -3.76 2.12
N ASP A 6 13.96 -4.53 3.20
CA ASP A 6 14.30 -5.95 3.24
C ASP A 6 13.52 -6.79 2.21
N GLU A 7 12.25 -6.46 2.00
CA GLU A 7 11.44 -7.16 1.00
C GLU A 7 11.92 -6.86 -0.43
N TYR A 8 12.22 -5.59 -0.73
CA TYR A 8 12.81 -5.24 -2.03
C TYR A 8 14.19 -5.87 -2.24
N ALA A 9 15.01 -5.95 -1.21
CA ALA A 9 16.31 -6.62 -1.28
C ALA A 9 16.19 -8.12 -1.61
N LYS A 10 15.05 -8.73 -1.30
CA LYS A 10 14.73 -10.13 -1.61
C LYS A 10 13.97 -10.30 -2.94
N GLY A 11 13.86 -9.23 -3.76
CA GLY A 11 13.11 -9.24 -5.01
C GLY A 11 11.59 -9.30 -4.86
N ARG A 12 11.05 -9.02 -3.66
CA ARG A 12 9.60 -8.99 -3.42
C ARG A 12 9.08 -7.56 -3.44
N THR A 13 7.81 -7.39 -3.79
CA THR A 13 7.12 -6.09 -3.77
C THR A 13 6.25 -6.01 -2.51
N PRO A 14 6.70 -5.30 -1.46
CA PRO A 14 5.96 -5.22 -0.20
C PRO A 14 4.76 -4.28 -0.29
N ASN A 15 3.75 -4.54 0.54
CA ASN A 15 2.68 -3.59 0.81
C ASN A 15 2.80 -3.05 2.25
N PRO A 16 3.56 -1.96 2.47
CA PRO A 16 3.78 -1.42 3.81
C PRO A 16 2.51 -0.84 4.44
N CYS A 17 1.50 -0.46 3.64
CA CYS A 17 0.22 0.03 4.16
C CYS A 17 -0.54 -1.07 4.91
N MET A 18 -0.53 -2.31 4.41
CA MET A 18 -1.13 -3.45 5.12
C MET A 18 -0.41 -3.72 6.44
N VAL A 19 0.92 -3.70 6.43
CA VAL A 19 1.75 -3.90 7.62
C VAL A 19 1.51 -2.78 8.64
N CYS A 20 1.44 -1.53 8.19
CA CYS A 20 1.11 -0.38 9.04
C CYS A 20 -0.28 -0.50 9.66
N ASN A 21 -1.29 -0.84 8.87
CA ASN A 21 -2.64 -1.06 9.39
C ASN A 21 -2.65 -2.17 10.45
N ARG A 22 -2.03 -3.33 10.16
CA ARG A 22 -1.99 -4.46 11.09
C ARG A 22 -1.29 -4.15 12.41
N HIS A 23 -0.10 -3.54 12.36
CA HIS A 23 0.77 -3.43 13.53
C HIS A 23 0.70 -2.07 14.25
N ILE A 24 0.40 -1.00 13.53
CA ILE A 24 0.40 0.36 14.07
C ILE A 24 -1.02 0.88 14.27
N LYS A 25 -1.76 1.15 13.20
CA LYS A 25 -3.07 1.81 13.30
C LYS A 25 -4.12 0.93 13.99
N LEU A 26 -4.24 -0.34 13.56
CA LEU A 26 -5.21 -1.30 14.09
C LEU A 26 -4.54 -2.35 14.99
N GLY A 27 -3.30 -2.09 15.38
CA GLY A 27 -2.56 -2.83 16.38
C GLY A 27 -2.32 -1.94 17.60
N LYS A 28 -1.11 -1.37 17.71
CA LYS A 28 -0.69 -0.60 18.90
C LYS A 28 -1.58 0.61 19.21
N LEU A 29 -2.05 1.36 18.19
CA LEU A 29 -2.95 2.49 18.42
C LEU A 29 -4.31 1.98 18.95
N MET A 30 -4.86 0.91 18.38
CA MET A 30 -6.09 0.28 18.88
C MET A 30 -5.93 -0.15 20.34
N GLU A 31 -4.85 -0.86 20.67
CA GLU A 31 -4.56 -1.30 22.03
C GLU A 31 -4.43 -0.12 23.01
N ALA A 32 -3.78 0.97 22.60
CA ALA A 32 -3.66 2.18 23.40
C ALA A 32 -5.01 2.88 23.61
N ALA A 33 -5.82 3.01 22.54
CA ALA A 33 -7.15 3.62 22.62
C ALA A 33 -8.07 2.86 23.58
N LEU A 34 -8.11 1.53 23.49
CA LEU A 34 -8.90 0.69 24.39
C LEU A 34 -8.44 0.78 25.85
N LYS A 35 -7.13 0.87 26.10
CA LYS A 35 -6.57 1.09 27.45
C LYS A 35 -6.95 2.44 28.03
N LEU A 36 -7.13 3.46 27.19
CA LEU A 36 -7.59 4.79 27.58
C LEU A 36 -9.13 4.88 27.74
N GLY A 37 -9.85 3.77 27.56
CA GLY A 37 -11.30 3.71 27.71
C GLY A 37 -12.09 4.18 26.50
N ALA A 38 -11.49 4.20 25.30
CA ALA A 38 -12.21 4.52 24.09
C ALA A 38 -13.14 3.34 23.71
N ASP A 39 -14.40 3.65 23.37
CA ASP A 39 -15.36 2.66 22.88
C ASP A 39 -15.06 2.27 21.44
N TYR A 40 -14.58 3.23 20.62
CA TYR A 40 -14.31 3.05 19.20
C TYR A 40 -13.05 3.77 18.74
N VAL A 41 -12.46 3.25 17.67
CA VAL A 41 -11.42 3.92 16.87
C VAL A 41 -11.99 4.22 15.50
N ALA A 42 -12.16 5.50 15.18
CA ALA A 42 -12.61 5.95 13.87
C ALA A 42 -11.44 6.19 12.93
N THR A 43 -11.55 5.74 11.69
CA THR A 43 -10.53 5.98 10.66
C THR A 43 -11.16 6.41 9.34
N GLY A 44 -10.41 7.16 8.54
CA GLY A 44 -10.83 7.62 7.21
C GLY A 44 -10.66 6.57 6.09
N HIS A 45 -10.72 5.28 6.40
CA HIS A 45 -10.69 4.27 5.35
C HIS A 45 -12.06 4.17 4.65
N TYR A 46 -12.02 4.02 3.33
CA TYR A 46 -13.19 3.69 2.52
C TYR A 46 -13.48 2.19 2.64
N ALA A 47 -14.09 1.85 3.75
CA ALA A 47 -14.52 0.49 4.09
C ALA A 47 -15.77 0.57 4.95
N ARG A 48 -16.49 -0.51 5.13
CA ARG A 48 -17.70 -0.60 5.98
C ARG A 48 -17.63 -1.81 6.90
N ILE A 49 -18.48 -1.79 7.90
CA ILE A 49 -18.75 -2.96 8.74
C ILE A 49 -20.23 -3.31 8.55
N LYS A 50 -20.47 -4.50 7.98
CA LYS A 50 -21.83 -5.06 7.80
C LYS A 50 -21.90 -6.38 8.53
N ASN A 51 -22.89 -6.54 9.40
CA ASN A 51 -23.11 -7.75 10.21
C ASN A 51 -21.84 -8.22 10.96
N GLY A 52 -21.06 -7.26 11.48
CA GLY A 52 -19.83 -7.54 12.22
C GLY A 52 -18.64 -7.99 11.35
N LEU A 53 -18.73 -7.82 10.03
CA LEU A 53 -17.67 -8.15 9.08
C LEU A 53 -17.24 -6.92 8.29
N LEU A 54 -15.95 -6.88 7.93
CA LEU A 54 -15.44 -5.90 6.97
C LEU A 54 -16.10 -6.08 5.62
N SER A 55 -16.50 -4.98 5.01
CA SER A 55 -17.12 -4.91 3.69
C SER A 55 -16.55 -3.76 2.89
N THR A 56 -16.60 -3.85 1.57
CA THR A 56 -16.18 -2.78 0.65
C THR A 56 -16.90 -1.47 0.92
N GLY A 57 -16.22 -0.35 0.71
CA GLY A 57 -16.82 0.97 0.70
C GLY A 57 -17.80 1.15 -0.46
N ASP A 58 -18.63 2.20 -0.42
CA ASP A 58 -19.58 2.48 -1.49
C ASP A 58 -18.92 3.11 -2.74
N ASP A 59 -17.77 3.75 -2.60
CA ASP A 59 -16.97 4.19 -3.75
C ASP A 59 -16.02 3.04 -4.20
N PRO A 60 -16.33 2.31 -5.29
CA PRO A 60 -15.52 1.17 -5.71
C PRO A 60 -14.13 1.57 -6.21
N ARG A 61 -13.95 2.85 -6.59
CA ARG A 61 -12.64 3.38 -7.03
C ARG A 61 -11.73 3.75 -5.86
N LYS A 62 -12.30 3.82 -4.65
CA LYS A 62 -11.60 4.22 -3.41
C LYS A 62 -11.63 3.13 -2.35
N ASP A 63 -12.19 1.98 -2.62
CA ASP A 63 -12.26 0.88 -1.66
C ASP A 63 -10.88 0.55 -1.07
N GLN A 64 -10.83 0.44 0.26
CA GLN A 64 -9.62 0.19 1.01
C GLN A 64 -9.70 -1.05 1.90
N VAL A 65 -10.73 -1.87 1.75
CA VAL A 65 -10.91 -3.08 2.57
C VAL A 65 -9.73 -4.04 2.46
N TYR A 66 -9.10 -4.10 1.28
CA TYR A 66 -7.90 -4.91 1.06
C TYR A 66 -6.77 -4.55 2.03
N PHE A 67 -6.54 -3.27 2.28
CA PHE A 67 -5.48 -2.81 3.21
C PHE A 67 -5.78 -3.14 4.68
N LEU A 68 -7.00 -3.53 5.01
CA LEU A 68 -7.45 -3.92 6.34
C LEU A 68 -7.49 -5.43 6.56
N SER A 69 -7.27 -6.23 5.51
CA SER A 69 -7.44 -7.70 5.52
C SER A 69 -6.58 -8.44 6.55
N GLN A 70 -5.45 -7.84 6.97
CA GLN A 70 -4.54 -8.45 7.95
C GLN A 70 -4.79 -8.02 9.40
N MET A 71 -5.83 -7.21 9.67
CA MET A 71 -6.16 -6.80 11.02
C MET A 71 -6.70 -7.97 11.86
N LYS A 72 -6.61 -7.85 13.16
CA LYS A 72 -7.21 -8.83 14.09
C LYS A 72 -8.74 -8.74 14.02
N LYS A 73 -9.40 -9.87 13.77
CA LYS A 73 -10.87 -9.96 13.66
C LYS A 73 -11.59 -9.41 14.89
N GLU A 74 -11.03 -9.61 16.07
CA GLU A 74 -11.58 -9.15 17.35
C GLU A 74 -11.69 -7.62 17.46
N TYR A 75 -10.93 -6.87 16.66
CA TYR A 75 -10.96 -5.41 16.65
C TYR A 75 -12.07 -4.81 15.77
N VAL A 76 -12.70 -5.61 14.90
CA VAL A 76 -13.77 -5.12 14.01
C VAL A 76 -14.88 -4.41 14.78
N LYS A 77 -15.27 -4.96 15.93
CA LYS A 77 -16.34 -4.40 16.79
C LYS A 77 -16.02 -3.04 17.42
N TYR A 78 -14.74 -2.64 17.43
CA TYR A 78 -14.29 -1.34 17.96
C TYR A 78 -13.95 -0.34 16.86
N LEU A 79 -14.22 -0.65 15.60
CA LEU A 79 -13.89 0.20 14.47
C LEU A 79 -15.11 0.95 13.94
N MET A 80 -14.85 2.17 13.50
CA MET A 80 -15.79 2.99 12.74
C MET A 80 -15.12 3.50 11.46
N PHE A 81 -15.88 3.50 10.37
CA PHE A 81 -15.47 4.04 9.08
C PHE A 81 -16.46 5.10 8.63
N PRO A 82 -16.39 6.34 9.18
CA PRO A 82 -17.41 7.37 8.96
C PRO A 82 -17.62 7.77 7.49
N ILE A 83 -16.64 7.53 6.64
CA ILE A 83 -16.70 7.87 5.22
C ILE A 83 -16.93 6.65 4.31
N GLY A 84 -17.15 5.48 4.88
CA GLY A 84 -17.27 4.23 4.12
C GLY A 84 -18.49 4.15 3.20
N GLU A 85 -19.53 4.93 3.50
CA GLU A 85 -20.77 5.02 2.72
C GLU A 85 -20.84 6.26 1.82
N LEU A 86 -19.71 6.98 1.68
CA LEU A 86 -19.62 8.20 0.90
C LEU A 86 -18.69 8.03 -0.31
N GLU A 87 -19.06 8.63 -1.42
CA GLU A 87 -18.14 8.80 -2.54
C GLU A 87 -17.14 9.92 -2.25
N LYS A 88 -15.96 9.85 -2.87
CA LYS A 88 -14.89 10.83 -2.67
C LYS A 88 -15.29 12.28 -2.89
N PRO A 89 -16.09 12.65 -3.91
CA PRO A 89 -16.58 14.02 -4.07
C PRO A 89 -17.38 14.49 -2.86
N GLN A 90 -18.30 13.66 -2.34
CA GLN A 90 -19.12 13.98 -1.16
C GLN A 90 -18.25 14.21 0.09
N VAL A 91 -17.22 13.37 0.29
CA VAL A 91 -16.26 13.56 1.39
C VAL A 91 -15.55 14.92 1.29
N ARG A 92 -15.16 15.34 0.07
CA ARG A 92 -14.52 16.65 -0.14
C ARG A 92 -15.48 17.82 0.14
N GLU A 93 -16.70 17.72 -0.30
CA GLU A 93 -17.74 18.75 -0.02
C GLU A 93 -18.01 18.85 1.48
N LEU A 94 -18.18 17.72 2.16
CA LEU A 94 -18.38 17.68 3.61
C LEU A 94 -17.17 18.27 4.36
N ALA A 95 -15.96 17.90 3.97
CA ALA A 95 -14.74 18.43 4.57
C ALA A 95 -14.62 19.96 4.36
N LYS A 96 -15.02 20.46 3.18
CA LYS A 96 -15.08 21.90 2.90
C LYS A 96 -16.11 22.59 3.78
N ALA A 97 -17.30 22.04 3.89
CA ALA A 97 -18.38 22.59 4.73
C ALA A 97 -17.99 22.63 6.22
N LEU A 98 -17.23 21.64 6.69
CA LEU A 98 -16.69 21.57 8.05
C LEU A 98 -15.43 22.41 8.27
N GLY A 99 -14.96 23.15 7.29
CA GLY A 99 -13.77 24.01 7.41
C GLY A 99 -12.43 23.24 7.51
N VAL A 100 -12.39 21.99 7.08
CA VAL A 100 -11.14 21.19 7.09
C VAL A 100 -10.16 21.77 6.09
N ARG A 101 -9.03 22.30 6.55
CA ARG A 101 -8.05 23.04 5.73
C ARG A 101 -7.49 22.24 4.56
N VAL A 102 -7.40 20.92 4.70
CA VAL A 102 -6.80 20.03 3.68
C VAL A 102 -7.83 19.43 2.71
N HIS A 103 -9.08 19.90 2.69
CA HIS A 103 -10.15 19.37 1.83
C HIS A 103 -9.78 19.35 0.34
N ALA A 104 -8.98 20.33 -0.13
CA ALA A 104 -8.54 20.45 -1.52
C ALA A 104 -7.18 19.76 -1.80
N LYS A 105 -6.52 19.20 -0.77
CA LYS A 105 -5.22 18.54 -0.94
C LYS A 105 -5.33 17.39 -1.95
N ARG A 106 -4.37 17.33 -2.88
CA ARG A 106 -4.22 16.20 -3.79
C ARG A 106 -4.00 14.92 -3.01
N GLU A 107 -4.59 13.84 -3.45
CA GLU A 107 -4.38 12.52 -2.84
C GLU A 107 -2.94 12.05 -3.07
N SER A 108 -2.33 11.49 -2.04
CA SER A 108 -1.09 10.76 -2.19
C SER A 108 -1.39 9.45 -2.94
N GLN A 109 -0.70 9.21 -4.04
CA GLN A 109 -0.82 7.98 -4.82
C GLN A 109 0.19 6.93 -4.37
N GLU A 110 1.16 7.34 -3.57
CA GLU A 110 2.30 6.55 -3.13
C GLU A 110 2.25 6.24 -1.63
N ILE A 111 3.21 5.50 -1.17
CA ILE A 111 3.44 5.14 0.22
C ILE A 111 3.75 6.40 1.03
N CYS A 112 3.16 6.57 2.20
CA CYS A 112 3.20 7.81 3.00
C CYS A 112 4.59 8.33 3.41
N PHE A 113 5.62 7.51 3.36
CA PHE A 113 7.03 7.87 3.66
C PHE A 113 7.91 7.92 2.41
N VAL A 114 7.33 7.77 1.22
CA VAL A 114 8.01 7.88 -0.07
C VAL A 114 7.39 9.04 -0.84
N GLU A 115 8.20 9.89 -1.43
CA GLU A 115 7.72 10.96 -2.30
C GLU A 115 7.17 10.37 -3.61
N ASP A 116 6.07 10.94 -4.11
CA ASP A 116 5.38 10.44 -5.31
C ASP A 116 6.36 10.23 -6.48
N GLY A 117 6.40 9.01 -7.01
CA GLY A 117 7.27 8.61 -8.11
C GLY A 117 8.74 8.35 -7.76
N LYS A 118 9.17 8.56 -6.52
CA LYS A 118 10.59 8.48 -6.11
C LYS A 118 10.95 7.25 -5.27
N TYR A 119 10.21 6.15 -5.39
CA TYR A 119 10.49 4.98 -4.56
C TYR A 119 11.89 4.37 -4.84
N LYS A 120 12.38 4.44 -6.08
CA LYS A 120 13.74 3.97 -6.42
C LYS A 120 14.81 4.82 -5.75
N GLU A 121 14.70 6.15 -5.88
CA GLU A 121 15.63 7.10 -5.24
C GLU A 121 15.63 6.91 -3.71
N PHE A 122 14.44 6.67 -3.14
CA PHE A 122 14.31 6.37 -1.72
C PHE A 122 15.06 5.09 -1.35
N LEU A 123 14.86 3.98 -2.09
CA LEU A 123 15.56 2.72 -1.86
C LEU A 123 17.08 2.87 -2.03
N ASP A 124 17.52 3.56 -3.07
CA ASP A 124 18.95 3.79 -3.33
C ASP A 124 19.60 4.61 -2.19
N THR A 125 18.93 5.67 -1.74
CA THR A 125 19.40 6.48 -0.63
C THR A 125 19.50 5.67 0.66
N MET A 126 18.46 4.92 1.00
CA MET A 126 18.40 4.14 2.25
C MET A 126 19.35 2.95 2.28
N THR A 127 19.76 2.46 1.11
CA THR A 127 20.65 1.27 0.99
C THR A 127 22.05 1.60 0.48
N ASN A 128 22.34 2.89 0.21
CA ASN A 128 23.57 3.32 -0.48
C ASN A 128 23.76 2.56 -1.81
N GLY A 129 22.70 2.35 -2.59
CA GLY A 129 22.70 1.65 -3.87
C GLY A 129 22.96 0.14 -3.80
N LYS A 130 22.98 -0.46 -2.61
CA LYS A 130 23.36 -1.89 -2.45
C LYS A 130 22.39 -2.88 -3.08
N ILE A 131 21.10 -2.53 -3.17
CA ILE A 131 20.05 -3.41 -3.69
C ILE A 131 19.65 -3.11 -5.14
N SER A 132 20.14 -2.00 -5.70
CA SER A 132 19.84 -1.57 -7.09
C SER A 132 21.01 -1.86 -8.03
N LYS A 133 21.48 -3.10 -8.02
CA LYS A 133 22.59 -3.53 -8.90
C LYS A 133 22.06 -3.97 -10.26
N ALA A 134 22.71 -3.49 -11.33
CA ALA A 134 22.44 -3.95 -12.68
C ALA A 134 22.78 -5.45 -12.83
N GLY A 135 22.02 -6.11 -13.70
CA GLY A 135 22.19 -7.54 -13.96
C GLY A 135 21.60 -7.96 -15.29
N ASN A 136 21.60 -9.27 -15.53
CA ASN A 136 21.01 -9.87 -16.72
C ASN A 136 19.57 -10.31 -16.46
N ILE A 137 18.70 -10.11 -17.47
CA ILE A 137 17.38 -10.76 -17.54
C ILE A 137 17.61 -12.10 -18.22
N ILE A 138 17.28 -13.18 -17.52
CA ILE A 138 17.51 -14.55 -17.97
C ILE A 138 16.17 -15.32 -18.04
N LEU A 139 16.06 -16.23 -19.00
CA LEU A 139 14.98 -17.21 -19.03
C LEU A 139 15.24 -18.37 -18.07
N GLU A 140 14.24 -19.18 -17.77
CA GLU A 140 14.39 -20.37 -16.90
C GLU A 140 15.47 -21.35 -17.40
N ASN A 141 15.70 -21.41 -18.72
CA ASN A 141 16.75 -22.24 -19.34
C ASN A 141 18.15 -21.60 -19.28
N GLY A 142 18.30 -20.44 -18.62
CA GLY A 142 19.59 -19.73 -18.49
C GLY A 142 19.92 -18.78 -19.65
N THR A 143 19.10 -18.69 -20.70
CA THR A 143 19.35 -17.79 -21.83
C THR A 143 19.22 -16.33 -21.40
N ILE A 144 20.24 -15.51 -21.66
CA ILE A 144 20.21 -14.06 -21.42
C ILE A 144 19.41 -13.41 -22.55
N VAL A 145 18.35 -12.69 -22.18
CA VAL A 145 17.44 -11.99 -23.11
C VAL A 145 17.48 -10.46 -22.95
N GLY A 146 18.17 -9.95 -21.94
CA GLY A 146 18.30 -8.51 -21.72
C GLY A 146 19.14 -8.16 -20.51
N LYS A 147 19.13 -6.87 -20.16
CA LYS A 147 19.77 -6.34 -18.94
C LYS A 147 18.77 -5.48 -18.16
N HIS A 148 18.96 -5.41 -16.85
CA HIS A 148 18.21 -4.56 -15.96
C HIS A 148 19.13 -3.68 -15.10
N GLU A 149 18.64 -2.54 -14.65
CA GLU A 149 19.37 -1.61 -13.79
C GLU A 149 19.23 -1.91 -12.29
N GLY A 150 18.40 -2.87 -11.93
CA GLY A 150 18.19 -3.32 -10.56
C GLY A 150 16.87 -4.08 -10.38
N ILE A 151 16.88 -5.11 -9.55
CA ILE A 151 15.70 -5.96 -9.26
C ILE A 151 14.54 -5.18 -8.65
N THR A 152 14.83 -4.08 -7.96
CA THR A 152 13.84 -3.19 -7.34
C THR A 152 12.87 -2.56 -8.33
N SER A 153 13.17 -2.61 -9.63
CA SER A 153 12.32 -2.08 -10.71
C SER A 153 11.27 -3.06 -11.20
N TYR A 154 11.27 -4.28 -10.68
CA TYR A 154 10.42 -5.35 -11.17
C TYR A 154 9.56 -5.95 -10.06
N THR A 155 8.40 -6.43 -10.46
CA THR A 155 7.44 -7.10 -9.56
C THR A 155 7.15 -8.48 -10.13
N ILE A 156 7.08 -9.50 -9.30
CA ILE A 156 6.68 -10.86 -9.69
C ILE A 156 5.34 -10.82 -10.43
N GLY A 157 5.26 -11.48 -11.59
CA GLY A 157 4.10 -11.46 -12.48
C GLY A 157 4.06 -10.25 -13.44
N GLN A 158 5.00 -9.31 -13.34
CA GLN A 158 5.06 -8.18 -14.28
C GLN A 158 5.34 -8.66 -15.71
N ARG A 159 4.54 -8.17 -16.67
CA ARG A 159 4.67 -8.45 -18.10
C ARG A 159 5.20 -7.26 -18.88
N LYS A 160 4.74 -6.05 -18.56
CA LYS A 160 5.07 -4.82 -19.29
C LYS A 160 6.29 -4.12 -18.68
N GLY A 161 7.04 -3.38 -19.51
CA GLY A 161 8.16 -2.57 -19.04
C GLY A 161 9.42 -3.38 -18.69
N LEU A 162 9.56 -4.60 -19.20
CA LEU A 162 10.75 -5.44 -18.98
C LEU A 162 11.96 -4.96 -19.80
N GLY A 163 11.74 -4.14 -20.84
CA GLY A 163 12.82 -3.69 -21.73
C GLY A 163 13.38 -4.79 -22.66
N VAL A 164 12.65 -5.91 -22.78
CA VAL A 164 13.06 -7.07 -23.60
C VAL A 164 12.05 -7.25 -24.72
N SER A 165 12.56 -7.47 -25.95
CA SER A 165 11.77 -7.92 -27.08
C SER A 165 11.93 -9.44 -27.24
N TYR A 166 10.82 -10.15 -27.19
CA TYR A 166 10.81 -11.61 -27.30
C TYR A 166 9.58 -12.06 -28.09
N HIS A 167 9.63 -13.26 -28.70
CA HIS A 167 8.57 -13.75 -29.58
C HIS A 167 7.27 -14.12 -28.86
N GLU A 168 7.33 -14.33 -27.56
CA GLU A 168 6.19 -14.61 -26.68
C GLU A 168 6.19 -13.71 -25.45
N PRO A 169 5.04 -13.56 -24.74
CA PRO A 169 4.98 -12.78 -23.52
C PRO A 169 5.87 -13.35 -22.42
N LEU A 170 6.75 -12.51 -21.87
CA LEU A 170 7.57 -12.84 -20.70
C LEU A 170 6.96 -12.25 -19.43
N TYR A 171 7.17 -12.95 -18.32
CA TYR A 171 6.74 -12.54 -16.99
C TYR A 171 7.89 -12.66 -16.01
N VAL A 172 7.95 -11.76 -15.04
CA VAL A 172 8.90 -11.84 -13.92
C VAL A 172 8.46 -12.98 -12.98
N LEU A 173 9.39 -13.87 -12.68
CA LEU A 173 9.21 -15.01 -11.77
C LEU A 173 9.71 -14.70 -10.34
#